data_ba87c4eb72c94cf9ac100436acdb6f97
#
_entry.id   ba87c4eb72c94cf9ac100436acdb6f97
#
_cell.length_a   1.000
_cell.length_b   1.000
_cell.length_c   1.000
_cell.angle_alpha   90.00
_cell.angle_beta   90.00
_cell.angle_gamma   90.00
#
_symmetry.space_group_name_H-M   'P 1'
#
loop_
_entity.id
_entity.type
_entity.pdbx_description
1 polymer ?
#
loop_
_entity_poly.entity_id
_entity_poly.type
_entity_poly.pdbx_seq_one_letter_code
_entity_poly.pdbx_strand_id
1 'polypeptide(L)'
;SAMAASLPLCLLSGAVGGLIAAPVFCGMLDTILRALRDEPGYWWHTYRMAWKQNWRESLLPGTGAGFCLGLWAFLLYALPDLENVPISVWICMVLGIFFLLVFCLYLFAQVVLVSVSQAERLKNAALFMIGFLPRTLAAGAVLCIYWGVMLAWMPYTIPVVLILGFWLPCILALQIIYPALDKAFHLEKTITARREDEINDLMEQHGHTSV
;
A
#
# COMPACT_ATOMS: atom_id res chain seq x y z
N SER A 1 -26.67 -13.67 19.85
CA SER A 1 -25.38 -14.27 20.21
C SER A 1 -24.29 -13.22 20.15
N ALA A 2 -23.25 -13.33 20.99
CA ALA A 2 -22.13 -12.37 21.02
C ALA A 2 -21.42 -12.28 19.66
N MET A 3 -21.37 -13.36 18.89
CA MET A 3 -20.83 -13.41 17.54
C MET A 3 -21.56 -12.51 16.56
N ALA A 4 -22.89 -12.40 16.65
CA ALA A 4 -23.68 -11.52 15.76
C ALA A 4 -23.41 -10.03 16.03
N ALA A 5 -23.05 -9.67 17.26
CA ALA A 5 -22.70 -8.30 17.64
C ALA A 5 -21.25 -7.93 17.29
N SER A 6 -20.34 -8.91 17.24
CA SER A 6 -18.91 -8.68 16.93
C SER A 6 -18.65 -8.40 15.43
N LEU A 7 -19.42 -8.97 14.52
CA LEU A 7 -19.27 -8.73 13.08
C LEU A 7 -19.39 -7.25 12.70
N PRO A 8 -20.50 -6.54 13.00
CA PRO A 8 -20.61 -5.12 12.62
C PRO A 8 -19.57 -4.26 13.31
N LEU A 9 -19.14 -4.62 14.52
CA LEU A 9 -18.07 -3.90 15.23
C LEU A 9 -16.72 -4.05 14.51
N CYS A 10 -16.35 -5.26 14.09
CA CYS A 10 -15.12 -5.51 13.32
C CYS A 10 -15.14 -4.81 11.96
N LEU A 11 -16.27 -4.82 11.27
CA LEU A 11 -16.41 -4.17 9.97
C LEU A 11 -16.33 -2.63 10.10
N LEU A 12 -17.02 -2.06 11.08
CA LEU A 12 -16.99 -0.63 11.35
C LEU A 12 -15.59 -0.17 11.80
N SER A 13 -14.99 -0.86 12.77
CA SER A 13 -13.67 -0.51 13.26
C SER A 13 -12.60 -0.65 12.15
N GLY A 14 -12.71 -1.68 11.31
CA GLY A 14 -11.86 -1.85 10.13
C GLY A 14 -12.03 -0.72 9.12
N ALA A 15 -13.27 -0.38 8.77
CA ALA A 15 -13.57 0.71 7.83
C ALA A 15 -13.07 2.08 8.33
N VAL A 16 -13.35 2.40 9.61
CA VAL A 16 -12.88 3.66 10.24
C VAL A 16 -11.35 3.67 10.35
N GLY A 17 -10.74 2.56 10.77
CA GLY A 17 -9.30 2.41 10.83
C GLY A 17 -8.64 2.58 9.46
N GLY A 18 -9.20 1.98 8.42
CA GLY A 18 -8.75 2.12 7.04
C GLY A 18 -8.86 3.56 6.53
N LEU A 19 -9.96 4.25 6.85
CA LEU A 19 -10.18 5.65 6.49
C LEU A 19 -9.12 6.58 7.10
N ILE A 20 -8.75 6.36 8.36
CA ILE A 20 -7.74 7.15 9.08
C ILE A 20 -6.32 6.79 8.60
N ALA A 21 -6.04 5.51 8.41
CA ALA A 21 -4.71 5.02 8.06
C ALA A 21 -4.34 5.30 6.59
N ALA A 22 -5.31 5.37 5.68
CA ALA A 22 -5.04 5.48 4.25
C ALA A 22 -4.21 6.70 3.84
N PRO A 23 -4.49 7.94 4.29
CA PRO A 23 -3.67 9.10 3.93
C PRO A 23 -2.24 8.98 4.48
N VAL A 24 -2.09 8.43 5.69
CA VAL A 24 -0.79 8.18 6.33
C VAL A 24 0.01 7.17 5.51
N PHE A 25 -0.65 6.10 5.07
CA PHE A 25 -0.05 5.07 4.22
C PHE A 25 0.36 5.61 2.85
N CYS A 26 -0.47 6.44 2.21
CA CYS A 26 -0.11 7.12 0.96
C CYS A 26 1.10 8.02 1.12
N GLY A 27 1.19 8.79 2.20
CA GLY A 27 2.37 9.62 2.50
C GLY A 27 3.64 8.78 2.62
N MET A 28 3.55 7.64 3.31
CA MET A 28 4.65 6.69 3.43
C MET A 28 5.07 6.11 2.07
N LEU A 29 4.11 5.64 1.28
CA LEU A 29 4.38 5.06 -0.04
C LEU A 29 5.00 6.07 -1.01
N ASP A 30 4.51 7.32 -1.04
CA ASP A 30 5.10 8.37 -1.87
C ASP A 30 6.56 8.61 -1.51
N THR A 31 6.86 8.71 -0.22
CA THR A 31 8.23 8.91 0.26
C THR A 31 9.14 7.74 -0.13
N ILE A 32 8.67 6.51 -0.01
CA ILE A 32 9.42 5.32 -0.44
C ILE A 32 9.64 5.33 -1.96
N LEU A 33 8.60 5.60 -2.73
CA LEU A 33 8.67 5.60 -4.19
C LEU A 33 9.60 6.69 -4.73
N ARG A 34 9.62 7.88 -4.09
CA ARG A 34 10.60 8.93 -4.41
C ARG A 34 12.03 8.52 -4.07
N ALA A 35 12.23 7.89 -2.93
CA ALA A 35 13.54 7.36 -2.55
C ALA A 35 14.04 6.28 -3.53
N LEU A 36 13.15 5.42 -4.06
CA LEU A 36 13.50 4.43 -5.08
C LEU A 36 13.87 5.05 -6.44
N ARG A 37 13.47 6.30 -6.68
CA ARG A 37 13.77 7.05 -7.92
C ARG A 37 14.90 8.07 -7.74
N ASP A 38 15.59 8.06 -6.60
CA ASP A 38 16.62 9.04 -6.25
C ASP A 38 16.15 10.50 -6.39
N GLU A 39 14.86 10.77 -6.10
CA GLU A 39 14.32 12.12 -6.15
C GLU A 39 14.81 12.92 -4.94
N PRO A 40 15.36 14.17 -5.15
CA PRO A 40 15.79 15.01 -4.07
C PRO A 40 14.61 15.47 -3.20
N GLY A 41 14.80 15.53 -1.90
CA GLY A 41 13.79 16.07 -1.00
C GLY A 41 14.00 15.64 0.47
N TYR A 42 13.52 16.50 1.38
CA TYR A 42 13.46 16.17 2.80
C TYR A 42 12.27 15.22 3.05
N TRP A 43 12.53 14.02 3.54
CA TRP A 43 11.52 12.97 3.75
C TRP A 43 10.26 13.47 4.49
N TRP A 44 10.40 14.32 5.51
CA TRP A 44 9.28 14.86 6.28
C TRP A 44 8.41 15.83 5.47
N HIS A 45 9.03 16.68 4.68
CA HIS A 45 8.32 17.61 3.80
C HIS A 45 7.55 16.86 2.72
N THR A 46 8.19 15.90 2.08
CA THR A 46 7.63 15.03 1.05
C THR A 46 6.44 14.24 1.59
N TYR A 47 6.61 13.58 2.74
CA TYR A 47 5.55 12.84 3.43
C TYR A 47 4.33 13.72 3.70
N ARG A 48 4.54 14.92 4.26
CA ARG A 48 3.46 15.84 4.61
C ARG A 48 2.73 16.39 3.37
N MET A 49 3.45 16.66 2.29
CA MET A 49 2.85 17.07 1.02
C MET A 49 2.00 15.94 0.42
N ALA A 50 2.55 14.75 0.29
CA ALA A 50 1.87 13.59 -0.27
C ALA A 50 0.61 13.24 0.52
N TRP A 51 0.68 13.28 1.86
CA TRP A 51 -0.47 13.10 2.72
C TRP A 51 -1.59 14.10 2.42
N LYS A 52 -1.26 15.40 2.30
CA LYS A 52 -2.22 16.45 2.00
C LYS A 52 -2.79 16.38 0.58
N GLN A 53 -1.99 15.97 -0.40
CA GLN A 53 -2.44 15.86 -1.79
C GLN A 53 -3.37 14.67 -2.01
N ASN A 54 -3.04 13.53 -1.42
CA ASN A 54 -3.71 12.26 -1.70
C ASN A 54 -4.82 11.89 -0.70
N TRP A 55 -5.08 12.74 0.34
CA TRP A 55 -6.01 12.36 1.41
C TRP A 55 -7.40 12.02 0.90
N ARG A 56 -7.98 12.81 -0.03
CA ARG A 56 -9.33 12.56 -0.57
C ARG A 56 -9.38 11.29 -1.42
N GLU A 57 -8.36 11.10 -2.24
CA GLU A 57 -8.31 9.97 -3.15
C GLU A 57 -8.00 8.64 -2.46
N SER A 58 -7.35 8.69 -1.30
CA SER A 58 -7.03 7.54 -0.48
C SER A 58 -8.18 7.05 0.40
N LEU A 59 -9.18 7.90 0.70
CA LEU A 59 -10.27 7.56 1.62
C LEU A 59 -11.08 6.35 1.16
N LEU A 60 -11.51 6.34 -0.10
CA LEU A 60 -12.31 5.24 -0.64
C LEU A 60 -11.55 3.91 -0.67
N PRO A 61 -10.34 3.83 -1.26
CA PRO A 61 -9.50 2.63 -1.19
C PRO A 61 -9.21 2.19 0.25
N GLY A 62 -8.92 3.16 1.14
CA GLY A 62 -8.63 2.89 2.54
C GLY A 62 -9.81 2.31 3.31
N THR A 63 -10.99 2.88 3.12
CA THR A 63 -12.21 2.35 3.73
C THR A 63 -12.52 0.93 3.24
N GLY A 64 -12.37 0.69 1.93
CA GLY A 64 -12.57 -0.64 1.34
C GLY A 64 -11.55 -1.67 1.86
N ALA A 65 -10.26 -1.31 1.88
CA ALA A 65 -9.21 -2.16 2.41
C ALA A 65 -9.43 -2.45 3.92
N GLY A 66 -9.76 -1.42 4.70
CA GLY A 66 -10.06 -1.55 6.12
C GLY A 66 -11.28 -2.43 6.38
N PHE A 67 -12.34 -2.31 5.58
CA PHE A 67 -13.51 -3.17 5.66
C PHE A 67 -13.14 -4.65 5.40
N CYS A 68 -12.35 -4.94 4.36
CA CYS A 68 -11.87 -6.29 4.07
C CYS A 68 -10.98 -6.84 5.21
N LEU A 69 -10.11 -6.01 5.78
CA LEU A 69 -9.28 -6.39 6.94
C LEU A 69 -10.14 -6.63 8.19
N GLY A 70 -11.19 -5.82 8.41
CA GLY A 70 -12.15 -6.02 9.48
C GLY A 70 -12.92 -7.33 9.36
N LEU A 71 -13.34 -7.69 8.14
CA LEU A 71 -13.96 -8.98 7.85
C LEU A 71 -12.98 -10.13 8.11
N TRP A 72 -11.75 -10.00 7.66
CA TRP A 72 -10.71 -11.00 7.89
C TRP A 72 -10.41 -11.19 9.38
N ALA A 73 -10.30 -10.10 10.15
CA ALA A 73 -10.12 -10.12 11.59
C ALA A 73 -11.31 -10.80 12.31
N PHE A 74 -12.54 -10.53 11.86
CA PHE A 74 -13.73 -11.20 12.38
C PHE A 74 -13.67 -12.71 12.10
N LEU A 75 -13.29 -13.13 10.91
CA LEU A 75 -13.15 -14.55 10.56
C LEU A 75 -12.10 -15.24 11.44
N LEU A 76 -10.95 -14.60 11.67
CA LEU A 76 -9.92 -15.12 12.59
C LEU A 76 -10.44 -15.28 14.02
N TYR A 77 -11.30 -14.36 14.48
CA TYR A 77 -11.90 -14.44 15.79
C TYR A 77 -12.98 -15.53 15.89
N ALA A 78 -13.80 -15.69 14.84
CA ALA A 78 -14.96 -16.56 14.84
C ALA A 78 -14.64 -18.02 14.51
N LEU A 79 -13.64 -18.29 13.66
CA LEU A 79 -13.30 -19.64 13.20
C LEU A 79 -12.86 -20.61 14.31
N PRO A 80 -12.06 -20.21 15.32
CA PRO A 80 -11.65 -21.12 16.39
C PRO A 80 -12.82 -21.65 17.25
N ASP A 81 -13.93 -20.88 17.30
CA ASP A 81 -15.11 -21.25 18.07
C ASP A 81 -16.02 -22.26 17.33
N LEU A 82 -15.72 -22.54 16.06
CA LEU A 82 -16.46 -23.51 15.25
C LEU A 82 -15.82 -24.90 15.37
N GLU A 83 -16.66 -25.89 15.67
CA GLU A 83 -16.21 -27.29 15.68
C GLU A 83 -15.88 -27.77 14.26
N ASN A 84 -14.76 -28.50 14.12
CA ASN A 84 -14.35 -29.17 12.88
C ASN A 84 -14.15 -28.28 11.65
N VAL A 85 -13.50 -27.11 11.81
CA VAL A 85 -13.11 -26.27 10.67
C VAL A 85 -12.09 -27.00 9.79
N PRO A 86 -12.40 -27.27 8.52
CA PRO A 86 -11.48 -27.98 7.64
C PRO A 86 -10.24 -27.14 7.34
N ILE A 87 -9.10 -27.79 7.16
CA ILE A 87 -7.80 -27.13 6.87
C ILE A 87 -7.87 -26.25 5.62
N SER A 88 -8.73 -26.57 4.66
CA SER A 88 -8.94 -25.76 3.45
C SER A 88 -9.41 -24.35 3.75
N VAL A 89 -10.20 -24.13 4.80
CA VAL A 89 -10.66 -22.79 5.22
C VAL A 89 -9.48 -21.96 5.69
N TRP A 90 -8.58 -22.53 6.49
CA TRP A 90 -7.37 -21.87 6.94
C TRP A 90 -6.43 -21.51 5.78
N ILE A 91 -6.28 -22.42 4.81
CA ILE A 91 -5.51 -22.14 3.60
C ILE A 91 -6.14 -20.99 2.81
N CYS A 92 -7.46 -20.98 2.61
CA CYS A 92 -8.16 -19.87 1.94
C CYS A 92 -7.99 -18.53 2.69
N MET A 93 -7.99 -18.55 4.02
CA MET A 93 -7.75 -17.36 4.84
C MET A 93 -6.35 -16.79 4.62
N VAL A 94 -5.32 -17.64 4.64
CA VAL A 94 -3.92 -17.23 4.40
C VAL A 94 -3.75 -16.70 2.97
N LEU A 95 -4.32 -17.37 1.97
CA LEU A 95 -4.29 -16.91 0.59
C LEU A 95 -5.08 -15.60 0.42
N GLY A 96 -6.22 -15.46 1.09
CA GLY A 96 -7.03 -14.24 1.04
C GLY A 96 -6.28 -13.02 1.54
N ILE A 97 -5.63 -13.11 2.72
CA ILE A 97 -4.83 -11.98 3.25
C ILE A 97 -3.60 -11.71 2.39
N PHE A 98 -2.95 -12.76 1.86
CA PHE A 98 -1.82 -12.64 0.95
C PHE A 98 -2.17 -11.77 -0.26
N PHE A 99 -3.24 -12.14 -0.99
CA PHE A 99 -3.67 -11.40 -2.16
C PHE A 99 -4.22 -10.01 -1.81
N LEU A 100 -4.92 -9.87 -0.69
CA LEU A 100 -5.42 -8.57 -0.22
C LEU A 100 -4.28 -7.58 0.04
N LEU A 101 -3.22 -8.00 0.73
CA LEU A 101 -2.07 -7.13 1.03
C LEU A 101 -1.37 -6.64 -0.25
N VAL A 102 -1.14 -7.54 -1.21
CA VAL A 102 -0.50 -7.16 -2.48
C VAL A 102 -1.43 -6.31 -3.33
N PHE A 103 -2.72 -6.62 -3.36
CA PHE A 103 -3.72 -5.81 -4.05
C PHE A 103 -3.75 -4.38 -3.49
N CYS A 104 -3.78 -4.23 -2.16
CA CYS A 104 -3.70 -2.92 -1.50
C CYS A 104 -2.40 -2.19 -1.87
N LEU A 105 -1.26 -2.88 -1.91
CA LEU A 105 0.00 -2.28 -2.28
C LEU A 105 -0.03 -1.70 -3.71
N TYR A 106 -0.53 -2.47 -4.70
CA TYR A 106 -0.72 -1.98 -6.06
C TYR A 106 -1.73 -0.82 -6.14
N LEU A 107 -2.82 -0.93 -5.40
CA LEU A 107 -3.88 0.09 -5.39
C LEU A 107 -3.36 1.42 -4.83
N PHE A 108 -2.73 1.41 -3.67
CA PHE A 108 -2.20 2.62 -3.04
C PHE A 108 -0.99 3.20 -3.77
N ALA A 109 -0.14 2.37 -4.38
CA ALA A 109 0.93 2.86 -5.25
C ALA A 109 0.36 3.67 -6.42
N GLN A 110 -0.76 3.24 -7.02
CA GLN A 110 -1.42 4.00 -8.08
C GLN A 110 -2.07 5.29 -7.58
N VAL A 111 -2.60 5.34 -6.35
CA VAL A 111 -3.12 6.58 -5.76
C VAL A 111 -2.04 7.67 -5.73
N VAL A 112 -0.81 7.26 -5.45
CA VAL A 112 0.34 8.16 -5.32
C VAL A 112 0.96 8.54 -6.67
N LEU A 113 1.05 7.56 -7.59
CA LEU A 113 1.80 7.71 -8.84
C LEU A 113 0.97 8.30 -9.99
N VAL A 114 -0.35 8.02 -10.04
CA VAL A 114 -1.16 8.28 -11.24
C VAL A 114 -2.52 8.88 -10.87
N SER A 115 -2.90 9.95 -11.56
CA SER A 115 -4.22 10.56 -11.44
C SER A 115 -5.22 9.89 -12.39
N VAL A 116 -5.75 8.73 -11.99
CA VAL A 116 -6.80 8.01 -12.73
C VAL A 116 -8.04 7.82 -11.84
N SER A 117 -9.16 7.45 -12.45
CA SER A 117 -10.40 7.22 -11.71
C SER A 117 -10.28 6.04 -10.74
N GLN A 118 -11.10 6.01 -9.68
CA GLN A 118 -11.07 4.93 -8.68
C GLN A 118 -11.38 3.55 -9.31
N ALA A 119 -12.31 3.50 -10.27
CA ALA A 119 -12.65 2.27 -10.98
C ALA A 119 -11.47 1.74 -11.81
N GLU A 120 -10.75 2.64 -12.49
CA GLU A 120 -9.54 2.28 -13.24
C GLU A 120 -8.42 1.80 -12.33
N ARG A 121 -8.22 2.43 -11.17
CA ARG A 121 -7.22 1.98 -10.17
C ARG A 121 -7.50 0.55 -9.70
N LEU A 122 -8.76 0.24 -9.36
CA LEU A 122 -9.14 -1.12 -8.97
C LEU A 122 -8.90 -2.13 -10.10
N LYS A 123 -9.34 -1.79 -11.31
CA LYS A 123 -9.13 -2.63 -12.49
C LYS A 123 -7.64 -2.85 -12.76
N ASN A 124 -6.86 -1.79 -12.76
CA ASN A 124 -5.43 -1.85 -12.99
C ASN A 124 -4.69 -2.65 -11.90
N ALA A 125 -5.06 -2.47 -10.60
CA ALA A 125 -4.47 -3.24 -9.53
C ALA A 125 -4.72 -4.75 -9.71
N ALA A 126 -5.93 -5.14 -10.09
CA ALA A 126 -6.26 -6.54 -10.39
C ALA A 126 -5.49 -7.07 -11.62
N LEU A 127 -5.38 -6.26 -12.69
CA LEU A 127 -4.64 -6.62 -13.89
C LEU A 127 -3.13 -6.77 -13.60
N PHE A 128 -2.54 -5.89 -12.79
CA PHE A 128 -1.12 -5.99 -12.41
C PHE A 128 -0.86 -7.21 -11.55
N MET A 129 -1.76 -7.52 -10.64
CA MET A 129 -1.65 -8.70 -9.79
C MET A 129 -1.58 -10.00 -10.61
N ILE A 130 -2.37 -10.09 -11.69
CA ILE A 130 -2.40 -11.24 -12.60
C ILE A 130 -1.29 -11.14 -13.64
N GLY A 131 -1.11 -9.98 -14.27
CA GLY A 131 -0.16 -9.78 -15.37
C GLY A 131 1.31 -9.89 -14.95
N PHE A 132 1.62 -9.55 -13.70
CA PHE A 132 2.96 -9.65 -13.13
C PHE A 132 3.02 -10.67 -11.97
N LEU A 133 2.36 -11.80 -12.15
CA LEU A 133 2.19 -12.84 -11.13
C LEU A 133 3.49 -13.21 -10.37
N PRO A 134 4.66 -13.43 -11.01
CA PRO A 134 5.89 -13.75 -10.28
C PRO A 134 6.30 -12.65 -9.29
N ARG A 135 6.16 -11.38 -9.65
CA ARG A 135 6.46 -10.25 -8.78
C ARG A 135 5.42 -10.09 -7.67
N THR A 136 4.16 -10.33 -7.99
CA THR A 136 3.05 -10.37 -7.04
C THR A 136 3.30 -11.42 -5.96
N LEU A 137 3.71 -12.63 -6.37
CA LEU A 137 4.03 -13.72 -5.44
C LEU A 137 5.25 -13.39 -4.57
N ALA A 138 6.30 -12.82 -5.15
CA ALA A 138 7.50 -12.43 -4.43
C ALA A 138 7.19 -11.30 -3.40
N ALA A 139 6.48 -10.24 -3.80
CA ALA A 139 6.09 -9.16 -2.90
C ALA A 139 5.18 -9.64 -1.77
N GLY A 140 4.20 -10.49 -2.09
CA GLY A 140 3.30 -11.09 -1.11
C GLY A 140 4.04 -12.00 -0.13
N ALA A 141 5.01 -12.80 -0.62
CA ALA A 141 5.84 -13.63 0.24
C ALA A 141 6.66 -12.78 1.24
N VAL A 142 7.27 -11.69 0.79
CA VAL A 142 7.99 -10.74 1.68
C VAL A 142 7.08 -10.20 2.76
N LEU A 143 5.87 -9.73 2.39
CA LEU A 143 4.90 -9.19 3.35
C LEU A 143 4.45 -10.27 4.35
N CYS A 144 4.09 -11.45 3.87
CA CYS A 144 3.60 -12.53 4.73
C CYS A 144 4.69 -13.10 5.64
N ILE A 145 5.93 -13.28 5.14
CA ILE A 145 7.05 -13.75 5.95
C ILE A 145 7.37 -12.73 7.05
N TYR A 146 7.46 -11.44 6.69
CA TYR A 146 7.74 -10.39 7.66
C TYR A 146 6.69 -10.39 8.78
N TRP A 147 5.41 -10.27 8.44
CA TRP A 147 4.34 -10.23 9.43
C TRP A 147 4.16 -11.56 10.15
N GLY A 148 4.38 -12.68 9.48
CA GLY A 148 4.34 -14.01 10.09
C GLY A 148 5.40 -14.16 11.18
N VAL A 149 6.65 -13.74 10.91
CA VAL A 149 7.73 -13.76 11.90
C VAL A 149 7.43 -12.79 13.05
N MET A 150 6.95 -11.57 12.74
CA MET A 150 6.62 -10.58 13.78
C MET A 150 5.52 -11.07 14.71
N LEU A 151 4.49 -11.73 14.19
CA LEU A 151 3.39 -12.26 14.98
C LEU A 151 3.80 -13.52 15.76
N ALA A 152 4.58 -14.42 15.16
CA ALA A 152 4.99 -15.67 15.80
C ALA A 152 5.87 -15.44 17.04
N TRP A 153 6.66 -14.36 17.05
CA TRP A 153 7.60 -14.04 18.12
C TRP A 153 7.13 -12.88 19.00
N MET A 154 5.86 -12.53 18.94
CA MET A 154 5.27 -11.57 19.85
C MET A 154 5.31 -12.12 21.30
N PRO A 155 5.70 -11.33 22.35
CA PRO A 155 5.89 -9.86 22.37
C PRO A 155 7.33 -9.38 22.08
N TYR A 156 8.30 -10.25 21.87
CA TYR A 156 9.72 -9.86 21.68
C TYR A 156 9.95 -8.97 20.47
N THR A 157 9.11 -9.06 19.46
CA THR A 157 9.17 -8.28 18.21
C THR A 157 8.55 -6.89 18.32
N ILE A 158 7.85 -6.56 19.40
CA ILE A 158 7.22 -5.25 19.58
C ILE A 158 8.18 -4.08 19.37
N PRO A 159 9.41 -4.06 19.95
CA PRO A 159 10.37 -2.98 19.72
C PRO A 159 10.76 -2.86 18.24
N VAL A 160 10.92 -3.98 17.56
CA VAL A 160 11.28 -4.02 16.13
C VAL A 160 10.13 -3.46 15.27
N VAL A 161 8.89 -3.82 15.58
CA VAL A 161 7.70 -3.28 14.89
C VAL A 161 7.54 -1.78 15.14
N LEU A 162 7.87 -1.29 16.33
CA LEU A 162 7.82 0.15 16.62
C LEU A 162 8.87 0.96 15.85
N ILE A 163 10.06 0.40 15.61
CA ILE A 163 11.15 1.09 14.90
C ILE A 163 11.03 0.93 13.39
N LEU A 164 10.90 -0.30 12.91
CA LEU A 164 10.87 -0.63 11.48
C LEU A 164 9.44 -0.66 10.92
N GLY A 165 8.44 -0.92 11.76
CA GLY A 165 7.02 -0.85 11.50
C GLY A 165 6.60 -1.40 10.14
N PHE A 166 5.83 -0.60 9.44
CA PHE A 166 5.35 -0.88 8.10
C PHE A 166 6.37 -0.50 7.00
N TRP A 167 7.42 0.29 7.33
CA TRP A 167 8.38 0.79 6.35
C TRP A 167 9.15 -0.31 5.67
N LEU A 168 9.78 -1.17 6.45
CA LEU A 168 10.68 -2.19 5.92
C LEU A 168 10.00 -3.16 4.95
N PRO A 169 8.87 -3.80 5.31
CA PRO A 169 8.19 -4.70 4.38
C PRO A 169 7.63 -3.97 3.16
N CYS A 170 7.19 -2.70 3.32
CA CYS A 170 6.71 -1.91 2.18
C CYS A 170 7.83 -1.52 1.23
N ILE A 171 9.02 -1.13 1.71
CA ILE A 171 10.18 -0.84 0.86
C ILE A 171 10.54 -2.07 0.02
N LEU A 172 10.70 -3.23 0.66
CA LEU A 172 11.09 -4.46 -0.03
C LEU A 172 10.03 -4.90 -1.06
N ALA A 173 8.75 -4.84 -0.68
CA ALA A 173 7.67 -5.19 -1.58
C ALA A 173 7.55 -4.20 -2.76
N LEU A 174 7.70 -2.89 -2.51
CA LEU A 174 7.69 -1.87 -3.56
C LEU A 174 8.86 -2.01 -4.53
N GLN A 175 10.07 -2.33 -4.07
CA GLN A 175 11.21 -2.62 -4.96
C GLN A 175 10.90 -3.74 -5.95
N ILE A 176 10.17 -4.76 -5.51
CA ILE A 176 9.80 -5.89 -6.36
C ILE A 176 8.73 -5.49 -7.40
N ILE A 177 7.72 -4.70 -7.01
CA ILE A 177 6.61 -4.35 -7.90
C ILE A 177 6.87 -3.09 -8.74
N TYR A 178 7.79 -2.20 -8.31
CA TYR A 178 8.07 -0.94 -8.99
C TYR A 178 8.38 -1.09 -10.49
N PRO A 179 9.23 -2.05 -10.94
CA PRO A 179 9.49 -2.23 -12.36
C PRO A 179 8.27 -2.69 -13.17
N ALA A 180 7.23 -3.26 -12.50
CA ALA A 180 5.96 -3.58 -13.17
C ALA A 180 5.11 -2.34 -13.38
N LEU A 181 5.08 -1.45 -12.38
CA LEU A 181 4.38 -0.16 -12.45
C LEU A 181 5.04 0.76 -13.47
N ASP A 182 6.37 0.84 -13.47
CA ASP A 182 7.12 1.65 -14.43
C ASP A 182 6.89 1.19 -15.87
N LYS A 183 6.95 -0.11 -16.13
CA LYS A 183 6.67 -0.67 -17.46
C LYS A 183 5.26 -0.37 -17.96
N ALA A 184 4.28 -0.32 -17.05
CA ALA A 184 2.89 -0.10 -17.41
C ALA A 184 2.54 1.38 -17.62
N PHE A 185 3.10 2.27 -16.80
CA PHE A 185 2.78 3.69 -16.81
C PHE A 185 3.87 4.56 -17.44
N HIS A 186 4.99 3.98 -17.87
CA HIS A 186 6.17 4.69 -18.41
C HIS A 186 6.62 5.83 -17.46
N LEU A 187 6.63 5.55 -16.15
CA LEU A 187 6.84 6.53 -15.09
C LEU A 187 8.18 7.25 -15.23
N GLU A 188 9.26 6.52 -15.47
CA GLU A 188 10.60 7.11 -15.62
C GLU A 188 10.67 8.09 -16.78
N LYS A 189 10.08 7.76 -17.94
CA LYS A 189 10.04 8.66 -19.10
C LYS A 189 9.26 9.93 -18.80
N THR A 190 8.09 9.80 -18.16
CA THR A 190 7.24 10.94 -17.83
C THR A 190 7.90 11.86 -16.81
N ILE A 191 8.62 11.29 -15.83
CA ILE A 191 9.32 12.04 -14.79
C ILE A 191 10.55 12.73 -15.37
N THR A 192 11.32 12.05 -16.23
CA THR A 192 12.48 12.63 -16.91
C THR A 192 12.07 13.79 -17.80
N ALA A 193 11.02 13.64 -18.60
CA ALA A 193 10.49 14.72 -19.43
C ALA A 193 10.07 15.92 -18.58
N ARG A 194 9.36 15.71 -17.47
CA ARG A 194 8.97 16.80 -16.57
C ARG A 194 10.17 17.51 -15.92
N ARG A 195 11.22 16.76 -15.55
CA ARG A 195 12.47 17.37 -15.03
C ARG A 195 13.19 18.22 -16.07
N GLU A 196 13.25 17.74 -17.31
CA GLU A 196 13.83 18.49 -18.41
C GLU A 196 13.08 19.79 -18.66
N ASP A 197 11.75 19.75 -18.65
CA ASP A 197 10.91 20.94 -18.78
C ASP A 197 11.14 21.94 -17.61
N GLU A 198 11.16 21.46 -16.37
CA GLU A 198 11.45 22.30 -15.18
C GLU A 198 12.86 22.94 -15.23
N ILE A 199 13.86 22.18 -15.69
CA ILE A 199 15.24 22.71 -15.85
C ILE A 199 15.27 23.76 -16.95
N ASN A 200 14.60 23.55 -18.08
CA ASN A 200 14.53 24.50 -19.16
C ASN A 200 13.84 25.80 -18.75
N ASP A 201 12.71 25.70 -18.03
CA ASP A 201 12.00 26.84 -17.47
C ASP A 201 12.88 27.66 -16.51
N LEU A 202 13.65 26.98 -15.64
CA LEU A 202 14.58 27.62 -14.73
C LEU A 202 15.74 28.31 -15.47
N MET A 203 16.27 27.68 -16.54
CA MET A 203 17.33 28.31 -17.36
C MET A 203 16.81 29.52 -18.12
N GLU A 204 15.59 29.49 -18.65
CA GLU A 204 14.98 30.67 -19.31
C GLU A 204 14.76 31.79 -18.32
N GLN A 205 14.28 31.54 -17.11
CA GLN A 205 14.09 32.55 -16.07
C GLN A 205 15.41 33.21 -15.66
N HIS A 206 16.50 32.45 -15.56
CA HIS A 206 17.83 33.01 -15.21
C HIS A 206 18.51 33.68 -16.40
N GLY A 207 18.22 33.23 -17.63
CA GLY A 207 18.70 33.90 -18.85
C GLY A 207 18.12 35.31 -19.08
N HIS A 208 16.89 35.53 -18.64
CA HIS A 208 16.23 36.83 -18.72
C HIS A 208 16.63 37.83 -17.61
N THR A 209 17.28 37.37 -16.53
CA THR A 209 17.71 38.22 -15.41
C THR A 209 19.14 38.74 -15.57
N SER A 210 19.84 38.35 -16.62
CA SER A 210 21.27 38.72 -16.88
C SER A 210 21.49 39.69 -18.03
N VAL A 211 20.44 40.45 -18.46
CA VAL A 211 20.56 41.53 -19.49
C VAL A 211 20.32 42.91 -18.87
#